data_141668eea6e109cb2c3f9f6a70996b39
#
_entry.id   141668eea6e109cb2c3f9f6a70996b39
#
_cell.length_a   1.000
_cell.length_b   1.000
_cell.length_c   1.000
_cell.angle_alpha   90.00
_cell.angle_beta   90.00
_cell.angle_gamma   90.00
#
_symmetry.space_group_name_H-M   'P 1'
#
loop_
_entity.id
_entity.type
_entity.pdbx_description
1 polymer ?
#
loop_
_entity_poly.entity_id
_entity_poly.type
_entity_poly.pdbx_seq_one_letter_code
_entity_poly.pdbx_strand_id
1 'polypeptide(L)'
;MDGKEAFVSSCSNSPALIARIREVAEQAKIKLSSESEVEITLPFITPEFSFSYKLTRSELERLTRDIVERTRQHCLRAVADAKLDARELDQVILVGGQTRMPLVRKLVSEWFGCAEFEEERGGIRLGEEYHKRSGPLLNTAQNPDEAVAIGAAIQAEILSGGFKNVLLLDVTPLSLGIETFGGLMNVIIPRNSTIPVKAGEMFTTAVDHQRSMLIHVLQGERERAKDNWSLGRFTLEFESSPRGIPRVGVQFEIDANGILHVLARDTRTGKEKVVEMKSAVDVDDAAVQQMVEESVEHAFDDLAVRRWIESKLKANEALAATKSALASNASELEADYVEKVSAAAAEVEAVLATEDSATGAGDLNRLKSAVAALDEATKPLADLLMDQAMEAMLRKRGLIQ
;
A
#
# COMPACT_ATOMS: atom_id res chain seq x y z
N MET A 1 -7.19 -49.16 22.04
CA MET A 1 -7.30 -47.79 21.47
C MET A 1 -6.81 -46.84 22.52
N ASP A 2 -5.72 -46.12 22.23
CA ASP A 2 -5.10 -45.23 23.21
C ASP A 2 -6.03 -44.04 23.49
N GLY A 3 -6.16 -43.66 24.78
CA GLY A 3 -7.01 -42.55 25.22
C GLY A 3 -6.72 -41.21 24.51
N LYS A 4 -5.55 -41.09 23.89
CA LYS A 4 -5.16 -39.92 23.03
C LYS A 4 -5.96 -39.83 21.73
N GLU A 5 -6.21 -40.97 21.06
CA GLU A 5 -6.99 -40.97 19.81
C GLU A 5 -8.47 -40.69 20.07
N ALA A 6 -9.01 -41.18 21.18
CA ALA A 6 -10.37 -40.89 21.62
C ALA A 6 -10.54 -39.40 22.00
N PHE A 7 -9.51 -38.76 22.58
CA PHE A 7 -9.48 -37.35 22.91
C PHE A 7 -9.50 -36.47 21.64
N VAL A 8 -8.63 -36.74 20.67
CA VAL A 8 -8.56 -36.00 19.39
C VAL A 8 -9.89 -36.12 18.62
N SER A 9 -10.46 -37.32 18.55
CA SER A 9 -11.75 -37.54 17.88
C SER A 9 -12.92 -36.83 18.58
N SER A 10 -12.93 -36.78 19.93
CA SER A 10 -13.95 -36.01 20.68
C SER A 10 -13.80 -34.53 20.60
N CYS A 11 -12.59 -34.00 20.48
CA CYS A 11 -12.33 -32.56 20.31
C CYS A 11 -12.84 -32.02 18.99
N SER A 12 -12.75 -32.79 17.91
CA SER A 12 -13.13 -32.30 16.56
C SER A 12 -14.64 -32.07 16.39
N ASN A 13 -15.51 -32.58 17.25
CA ASN A 13 -16.95 -32.61 17.06
C ASN A 13 -17.77 -31.88 18.16
N SER A 14 -17.13 -31.28 19.19
CA SER A 14 -17.86 -30.59 20.26
C SER A 14 -17.39 -29.17 20.50
N PRO A 15 -18.14 -28.13 20.03
CA PRO A 15 -17.81 -26.73 20.30
C PRO A 15 -17.65 -26.41 21.80
N ALA A 16 -18.44 -27.03 22.65
CA ALA A 16 -18.38 -26.84 24.10
C ALA A 16 -17.06 -27.35 24.68
N LEU A 17 -16.54 -28.49 24.20
CA LEU A 17 -15.26 -29.03 24.64
C LEU A 17 -14.10 -28.15 24.17
N ILE A 18 -14.16 -27.65 22.93
CA ILE A 18 -13.16 -26.68 22.39
C ILE A 18 -13.13 -25.41 23.25
N ALA A 19 -14.28 -24.88 23.64
CA ALA A 19 -14.35 -23.70 24.52
C ALA A 19 -13.69 -23.98 25.89
N ARG A 20 -13.97 -25.12 26.51
CA ARG A 20 -13.33 -25.52 27.78
C ARG A 20 -11.81 -25.70 27.63
N ILE A 21 -11.34 -26.29 26.53
CA ILE A 21 -9.90 -26.43 26.27
C ILE A 21 -9.23 -25.06 26.14
N ARG A 22 -9.85 -24.13 25.40
CA ARG A 22 -9.33 -22.76 25.25
C ARG A 22 -9.23 -22.04 26.58
N GLU A 23 -10.26 -22.15 27.42
CA GLU A 23 -10.26 -21.51 28.75
C GLU A 23 -9.14 -22.05 29.62
N VAL A 24 -8.99 -23.37 29.70
CA VAL A 24 -7.95 -23.99 30.53
C VAL A 24 -6.56 -23.72 29.98
N ALA A 25 -6.39 -23.71 28.65
CA ALA A 25 -5.13 -23.34 28.00
C ALA A 25 -4.74 -21.88 28.26
N GLU A 26 -5.72 -20.94 28.23
CA GLU A 26 -5.49 -19.54 28.56
C GLU A 26 -5.07 -19.36 30.04
N GLN A 27 -5.74 -20.05 30.95
CA GLN A 27 -5.37 -20.03 32.38
C GLN A 27 -3.98 -20.61 32.61
N ALA A 28 -3.64 -21.70 31.92
CA ALA A 28 -2.31 -22.29 31.97
C ALA A 28 -1.22 -21.32 31.46
N LYS A 29 -1.46 -20.67 30.31
CA LYS A 29 -0.57 -19.66 29.74
C LYS A 29 -0.33 -18.50 30.72
N ILE A 30 -1.38 -17.97 31.34
CA ILE A 30 -1.30 -16.89 32.32
C ILE A 30 -0.43 -17.32 33.52
N LYS A 31 -0.68 -18.47 34.11
CA LYS A 31 0.10 -19.00 35.24
C LYS A 31 1.59 -19.22 34.86
N LEU A 32 1.87 -19.75 33.69
CA LEU A 32 3.23 -19.97 33.21
C LEU A 32 4.02 -18.68 32.95
N SER A 33 3.40 -17.51 33.01
CA SER A 33 4.13 -16.24 33.02
C SER A 33 4.91 -16.01 34.33
N SER A 34 4.44 -16.56 35.45
CA SER A 34 5.07 -16.47 36.77
C SER A 34 5.62 -17.82 37.28
N GLU A 35 4.97 -18.91 36.92
CA GLU A 35 5.32 -20.27 37.39
C GLU A 35 6.14 -21.00 36.31
N SER A 36 6.97 -21.98 36.71
CA SER A 36 7.76 -22.80 35.78
C SER A 36 6.98 -23.94 35.19
N GLU A 37 5.90 -24.40 35.84
CA GLU A 37 5.06 -25.52 35.44
C GLU A 37 3.63 -25.36 35.95
N VAL A 38 2.67 -25.95 35.25
CA VAL A 38 1.25 -25.93 35.61
C VAL A 38 0.62 -27.29 35.26
N GLU A 39 -0.28 -27.78 36.09
CA GLU A 39 -1.09 -28.93 35.77
C GLU A 39 -2.41 -28.52 35.11
N ILE A 40 -2.62 -28.99 33.90
CA ILE A 40 -3.83 -28.78 33.11
C ILE A 40 -4.75 -29.98 33.36
N THR A 41 -5.94 -29.73 33.87
CA THR A 41 -6.94 -30.78 34.14
C THR A 41 -8.24 -30.47 33.42
N LEU A 42 -8.75 -31.45 32.69
CA LEU A 42 -10.06 -31.41 32.04
C LEU A 42 -10.84 -32.62 32.51
N PRO A 43 -11.62 -32.52 33.61
CA PRO A 43 -12.39 -33.61 34.12
C PRO A 43 -13.59 -33.90 33.22
N PHE A 44 -13.96 -35.20 33.18
CA PHE A 44 -15.17 -35.67 32.50
C PHE A 44 -15.30 -35.22 31.03
N ILE A 45 -14.23 -35.45 30.23
CA ILE A 45 -14.31 -35.27 28.76
C ILE A 45 -15.30 -36.29 28.19
N THR A 46 -15.23 -37.51 28.69
CA THR A 46 -16.27 -38.55 28.58
C THR A 46 -16.61 -39.04 29.97
N PRO A 47 -17.72 -39.79 30.18
CA PRO A 47 -18.07 -40.35 31.50
C PRO A 47 -16.96 -41.14 32.17
N GLU A 48 -16.05 -41.71 31.36
CA GLU A 48 -14.97 -42.61 31.82
C GLU A 48 -13.57 -41.98 31.68
N PHE A 49 -13.44 -40.78 31.08
CA PHE A 49 -12.14 -40.19 30.77
C PHE A 49 -12.02 -38.74 31.24
N SER A 50 -10.97 -38.50 32.01
CA SER A 50 -10.50 -37.16 32.39
C SER A 50 -9.06 -36.96 31.90
N PHE A 51 -8.77 -35.78 31.39
CA PHE A 51 -7.43 -35.46 30.91
C PHE A 51 -6.66 -34.71 32.01
N SER A 52 -5.42 -35.10 32.25
CA SER A 52 -4.45 -34.33 33.04
C SER A 52 -3.13 -34.27 32.30
N TYR A 53 -2.51 -33.11 32.29
CA TYR A 53 -1.23 -32.88 31.64
C TYR A 53 -0.42 -31.81 32.37
N LYS A 54 0.85 -32.12 32.64
CA LYS A 54 1.79 -31.16 33.24
C LYS A 54 2.53 -30.39 32.14
N LEU A 55 2.16 -29.15 31.97
CA LEU A 55 2.77 -28.26 30.99
C LEU A 55 3.86 -27.41 31.65
N THR A 56 5.05 -27.38 31.06
CA THR A 56 6.15 -26.53 31.51
C THR A 56 6.24 -25.25 30.70
N ARG A 57 6.84 -24.16 31.30
CA ARG A 57 7.10 -22.93 30.60
C ARG A 57 7.94 -23.15 29.35
N SER A 58 9.01 -23.96 29.43
CA SER A 58 9.88 -24.24 28.28
C SER A 58 9.13 -24.90 27.12
N GLU A 59 8.16 -25.75 27.43
CA GLU A 59 7.32 -26.37 26.41
C GLU A 59 6.35 -25.38 25.78
N LEU A 60 5.70 -24.52 26.58
CA LEU A 60 4.87 -23.44 26.07
C LEU A 60 5.68 -22.50 25.16
N GLU A 61 6.88 -22.10 25.58
CA GLU A 61 7.78 -21.25 24.80
C GLU A 61 8.16 -21.89 23.46
N ARG A 62 8.44 -23.21 23.46
CA ARG A 62 8.71 -23.97 22.23
C ARG A 62 7.52 -23.98 21.28
N LEU A 63 6.31 -24.18 21.80
CA LEU A 63 5.06 -24.24 21.02
C LEU A 63 4.66 -22.88 20.44
N THR A 64 5.03 -21.79 21.10
CA THR A 64 4.58 -20.43 20.74
C THR A 64 5.67 -19.57 20.09
N ARG A 65 6.91 -20.04 20.05
CA ARG A 65 8.05 -19.30 19.50
C ARG A 65 7.79 -18.80 18.08
N ASP A 66 7.36 -19.68 17.18
CA ASP A 66 7.13 -19.32 15.78
C ASP A 66 6.03 -18.25 15.62
N ILE A 67 5.04 -18.25 16.53
CA ILE A 67 3.98 -17.24 16.52
C ILE A 67 4.55 -15.88 16.95
N VAL A 68 5.39 -15.85 17.99
CA VAL A 68 6.03 -14.62 18.46
C VAL A 68 7.04 -14.09 17.44
N GLU A 69 7.85 -14.97 16.84
CA GLU A 69 8.83 -14.59 15.81
C GLU A 69 8.20 -13.90 14.58
N ARG A 70 6.97 -14.22 14.22
CA ARG A 70 6.25 -13.50 13.13
C ARG A 70 6.14 -12.02 13.39
N THR A 71 6.03 -11.59 14.65
CA THR A 71 5.90 -10.17 15.00
C THR A 71 7.20 -9.38 14.80
N ARG A 72 8.36 -10.07 14.74
CA ARG A 72 9.68 -9.45 14.55
C ARG A 72 9.75 -8.59 13.29
N GLN A 73 9.23 -9.11 12.18
CA GLN A 73 9.29 -8.41 10.89
C GLN A 73 8.55 -7.08 10.95
N HIS A 74 7.37 -7.05 11.58
CA HIS A 74 6.58 -5.83 11.75
C HIS A 74 7.33 -4.78 12.58
N CYS A 75 7.96 -5.21 13.68
CA CYS A 75 8.76 -4.33 14.54
C CYS A 75 9.95 -3.72 13.77
N LEU A 76 10.77 -4.56 13.11
CA LEU A 76 11.95 -4.11 12.38
C LEU A 76 11.57 -3.21 11.20
N ARG A 77 10.46 -3.52 10.54
CA ARG A 77 9.94 -2.70 9.45
C ARG A 77 9.49 -1.32 9.93
N ALA A 78 8.76 -1.22 11.04
CA ALA A 78 8.35 0.08 11.59
C ALA A 78 9.57 0.99 11.88
N VAL A 79 10.66 0.43 12.40
CA VAL A 79 11.92 1.15 12.63
C VAL A 79 12.55 1.58 11.29
N ALA A 80 12.59 0.68 10.30
CA ALA A 80 13.14 0.98 8.98
C ALA A 80 12.32 2.06 8.25
N ASP A 81 10.98 1.99 8.32
CA ASP A 81 10.08 3.00 7.74
C ASP A 81 10.26 4.37 8.39
N ALA A 82 10.58 4.41 9.70
CA ALA A 82 10.96 5.62 10.41
C ALA A 82 12.37 6.13 10.05
N LYS A 83 13.15 5.38 9.25
CA LYS A 83 14.55 5.67 8.89
C LYS A 83 15.48 5.78 10.10
N LEU A 84 15.20 4.98 11.14
CA LEU A 84 15.98 4.88 12.36
C LEU A 84 16.74 3.55 12.40
N ASP A 85 17.86 3.54 13.15
CA ASP A 85 18.48 2.29 13.62
C ASP A 85 17.85 1.89 14.96
N ALA A 86 17.71 0.60 15.22
CA ALA A 86 17.19 0.10 16.50
C ALA A 86 18.00 0.62 17.71
N ARG A 87 19.28 0.94 17.52
CA ARG A 87 20.17 1.49 18.55
C ARG A 87 19.92 2.97 18.84
N GLU A 88 19.21 3.68 17.96
CA GLU A 88 18.86 5.09 18.13
C GLU A 88 17.58 5.27 18.96
N LEU A 89 16.86 4.17 19.23
CA LEU A 89 15.69 4.19 20.08
C LEU A 89 16.08 4.44 21.54
N ASP A 90 15.37 5.31 22.24
CA ASP A 90 15.56 5.54 23.66
C ASP A 90 15.01 4.37 24.48
N GLN A 91 13.84 3.87 24.11
CA GLN A 91 13.19 2.76 24.81
C GLN A 91 12.21 2.00 23.91
N VAL A 92 11.99 0.73 24.26
CA VAL A 92 10.97 -0.15 23.70
C VAL A 92 9.94 -0.39 24.79
N ILE A 93 8.69 0.03 24.57
CA ILE A 93 7.60 -0.08 25.54
C ILE A 93 6.72 -1.27 25.18
N LEU A 94 6.52 -2.18 26.11
CA LEU A 94 5.66 -3.35 25.94
C LEU A 94 4.24 -3.07 26.41
N VAL A 95 3.26 -3.27 25.53
CA VAL A 95 1.82 -3.05 25.79
C VAL A 95 1.03 -4.30 25.40
N GLY A 96 -0.07 -4.55 26.12
CA GLY A 96 -0.93 -5.71 25.92
C GLY A 96 -0.55 -6.92 26.78
N GLY A 97 -1.55 -7.68 27.24
CA GLY A 97 -1.39 -8.78 28.21
C GLY A 97 -0.41 -9.86 27.80
N GLN A 98 -0.24 -10.13 26.49
CA GLN A 98 0.72 -11.11 25.98
C GLN A 98 2.19 -10.73 26.25
N THR A 99 2.48 -9.47 26.46
CA THR A 99 3.84 -9.01 26.78
C THR A 99 4.29 -9.41 28.21
N ARG A 100 3.38 -9.98 28.99
CA ARG A 100 3.72 -10.61 30.27
C ARG A 100 4.47 -11.95 30.11
N MET A 101 4.37 -12.58 28.94
CA MET A 101 5.09 -13.83 28.67
C MET A 101 6.60 -13.58 28.65
N PRO A 102 7.39 -14.37 29.41
CA PRO A 102 8.86 -14.23 29.43
C PRO A 102 9.49 -14.35 28.06
N LEU A 103 8.99 -15.25 27.21
CA LEU A 103 9.48 -15.42 25.83
C LEU A 103 9.36 -14.14 25.01
N VAL A 104 8.24 -13.40 25.10
CA VAL A 104 8.04 -12.16 24.37
C VAL A 104 9.07 -11.12 24.78
N ARG A 105 9.26 -10.93 26.10
CA ARG A 105 10.24 -10.00 26.64
C ARG A 105 11.67 -10.33 26.20
N LYS A 106 12.02 -11.61 26.26
CA LYS A 106 13.33 -12.13 25.85
C LYS A 106 13.58 -11.86 24.35
N LEU A 107 12.65 -12.26 23.48
CA LEU A 107 12.82 -12.09 22.04
C LEU A 107 12.86 -10.62 21.62
N VAL A 108 12.00 -9.77 22.19
CA VAL A 108 12.04 -8.33 21.91
C VAL A 108 13.38 -7.71 22.37
N SER A 109 13.87 -8.09 23.55
CA SER A 109 15.18 -7.63 24.02
C SER A 109 16.31 -8.05 23.08
N GLU A 110 16.27 -9.28 22.56
CA GLU A 110 17.24 -9.77 21.57
C GLU A 110 17.15 -9.01 20.24
N TRP A 111 15.94 -8.76 19.72
CA TRP A 111 15.75 -8.09 18.41
C TRP A 111 16.21 -6.64 18.39
N PHE A 112 16.01 -5.94 19.48
CA PHE A 112 16.38 -4.51 19.60
C PHE A 112 17.73 -4.30 20.30
N GLY A 113 18.37 -5.36 20.80
CA GLY A 113 19.60 -5.24 21.56
C GLY A 113 19.40 -4.43 22.85
N CYS A 114 18.23 -4.59 23.50
CA CYS A 114 17.94 -3.90 24.74
C CYS A 114 18.95 -4.29 25.82
N ALA A 115 19.38 -3.31 26.61
CA ALA A 115 20.14 -3.60 27.82
C ALA A 115 19.28 -4.45 28.76
N GLU A 116 19.85 -5.53 29.34
CA GLU A 116 19.15 -6.34 30.32
C GLU A 116 18.64 -5.43 31.45
N PHE A 117 17.35 -5.57 31.74
CA PHE A 117 16.74 -4.88 32.87
C PHE A 117 17.12 -5.70 34.12
N GLU A 118 18.12 -5.27 34.86
CA GLU A 118 18.22 -5.68 36.24
C GLU A 118 17.04 -5.10 36.99
N GLU A 119 16.17 -5.97 37.52
CA GLU A 119 15.18 -5.63 38.53
C GLU A 119 15.90 -5.22 39.82
N GLU A 120 16.65 -4.16 39.82
CA GLU A 120 17.13 -3.55 41.05
C GLU A 120 16.07 -2.61 41.62
N ARG A 121 15.45 -3.13 42.65
CA ARG A 121 14.67 -2.38 43.62
C ARG A 121 15.43 -1.12 44.03
N GLY A 122 14.85 0.02 43.68
CA GLY A 122 14.96 1.29 44.35
C GLY A 122 16.34 1.69 44.87
N GLY A 123 17.10 2.42 44.09
CA GLY A 123 18.28 3.11 44.54
C GLY A 123 18.89 3.90 43.37
N ILE A 124 18.65 5.22 43.34
CA ILE A 124 19.46 6.14 42.54
C ILE A 124 20.86 6.10 43.12
N ARG A 125 21.80 5.40 42.52
CA ARG A 125 23.21 5.56 42.79
C ARG A 125 23.73 6.80 42.06
N LEU A 126 23.84 7.88 42.76
CA LEU A 126 24.58 9.07 42.36
C LEU A 126 26.07 8.73 42.42
N GLY A 127 26.74 8.60 41.26
CA GLY A 127 28.18 8.58 41.23
C GLY A 127 28.87 7.52 40.35
N GLU A 128 28.21 6.73 39.55
CA GLU A 128 28.89 5.86 38.58
C GLU A 128 28.84 6.45 37.19
N GLU A 129 29.97 6.38 36.48
CA GLU A 129 30.17 6.87 35.11
C GLU A 129 29.05 6.40 34.22
N TYR A 130 28.44 7.33 33.46
CA TYR A 130 27.50 7.04 32.38
C TYR A 130 28.18 6.14 31.35
N HIS A 131 28.14 4.85 31.54
CA HIS A 131 28.44 3.93 30.47
C HIS A 131 27.33 4.13 29.41
N LYS A 132 27.76 4.56 28.24
CA LYS A 132 26.90 4.71 27.05
C LYS A 132 26.14 3.39 26.85
N ARG A 133 24.86 3.35 27.14
CA ARG A 133 24.03 2.14 26.97
C ARG A 133 24.14 1.69 25.51
N SER A 134 24.39 0.43 25.29
CA SER A 134 24.57 -0.15 23.95
C SER A 134 23.24 -0.45 23.23
N GLY A 135 22.12 0.09 23.66
CA GLY A 135 20.82 -0.12 23.06
C GLY A 135 19.68 0.52 23.84
N PRO A 136 18.43 0.41 23.35
CA PRO A 136 17.24 0.99 23.99
C PRO A 136 16.93 0.33 25.33
N LEU A 137 16.20 1.06 26.18
CA LEU A 137 15.67 0.52 27.43
C LEU A 137 14.41 -0.32 27.13
N LEU A 138 14.34 -1.58 27.59
CA LEU A 138 13.09 -2.32 27.58
C LEU A 138 12.20 -1.87 28.73
N ASN A 139 11.13 -1.12 28.43
CA ASN A 139 10.20 -0.61 29.43
C ASN A 139 9.05 -1.59 29.66
N THR A 140 9.03 -2.21 30.84
CA THR A 140 7.97 -3.11 31.32
C THR A 140 7.22 -2.55 32.54
N ALA A 141 7.49 -1.28 32.90
CA ALA A 141 6.91 -0.64 34.09
C ALA A 141 5.46 -0.22 33.86
N GLN A 142 5.05 0.01 32.62
CA GLN A 142 3.67 0.34 32.30
C GLN A 142 2.77 -0.88 32.50
N ASN A 143 1.58 -0.67 33.08
CA ASN A 143 0.58 -1.74 33.14
C ASN A 143 0.07 -2.05 31.72
N PRO A 144 0.41 -3.20 31.15
CA PRO A 144 0.09 -3.52 29.77
C PRO A 144 -1.42 -3.69 29.51
N ASP A 145 -2.21 -3.93 30.54
CA ASP A 145 -3.66 -4.13 30.44
C ASP A 145 -4.42 -2.79 30.46
N GLU A 146 -3.85 -1.74 31.07
CA GLU A 146 -4.49 -0.42 31.24
C GLU A 146 -4.02 0.61 30.21
N ALA A 147 -2.89 0.41 29.57
CA ALA A 147 -2.25 1.40 28.71
C ALA A 147 -3.19 1.93 27.61
N VAL A 148 -3.98 1.04 26.98
CA VAL A 148 -4.93 1.41 25.92
C VAL A 148 -6.09 2.25 26.49
N ALA A 149 -6.64 1.85 27.63
CA ALA A 149 -7.74 2.58 28.26
C ALA A 149 -7.31 3.98 28.74
N ILE A 150 -6.11 4.09 29.30
CA ILE A 150 -5.53 5.38 29.73
C ILE A 150 -5.28 6.26 28.49
N GLY A 151 -4.72 5.69 27.41
CA GLY A 151 -4.52 6.39 26.15
C GLY A 151 -5.82 6.90 25.54
N ALA A 152 -6.87 6.09 25.54
CA ALA A 152 -8.20 6.51 25.10
C ALA A 152 -8.78 7.66 25.94
N ALA A 153 -8.60 7.63 27.25
CA ALA A 153 -9.02 8.72 28.14
C ALA A 153 -8.25 10.02 27.86
N ILE A 154 -6.94 9.93 27.63
CA ILE A 154 -6.12 11.09 27.25
C ILE A 154 -6.57 11.65 25.89
N GLN A 155 -6.84 10.79 24.91
CA GLN A 155 -7.34 11.23 23.61
C GLN A 155 -8.71 11.91 23.70
N ALA A 156 -9.62 11.41 24.53
CA ALA A 156 -10.90 12.04 24.79
C ALA A 156 -10.73 13.45 25.39
N GLU A 157 -9.78 13.62 26.31
CA GLU A 157 -9.46 14.93 26.89
C GLU A 157 -8.83 15.91 25.88
N ILE A 158 -7.97 15.40 24.97
CA ILE A 158 -7.44 16.20 23.85
C ILE A 158 -8.58 16.70 22.95
N LEU A 159 -9.50 15.81 22.57
CA LEU A 159 -10.65 16.14 21.71
C LEU A 159 -11.61 17.12 22.37
N SER A 160 -11.75 17.08 23.70
CA SER A 160 -12.55 18.05 24.47
C SER A 160 -11.85 19.40 24.68
N GLY A 161 -10.58 19.53 24.31
CA GLY A 161 -9.78 20.75 24.38
C GLY A 161 -9.05 20.96 25.71
N GLY A 162 -9.00 19.96 26.57
CA GLY A 162 -8.31 20.01 27.85
C GLY A 162 -6.79 19.95 27.74
N PHE A 163 -6.26 19.00 26.98
CA PHE A 163 -4.82 18.91 26.67
C PHE A 163 -4.49 19.56 25.32
N LYS A 164 -3.57 20.54 25.32
CA LYS A 164 -3.16 21.27 24.12
C LYS A 164 -1.74 20.93 23.63
N ASN A 165 -0.97 20.19 24.42
CA ASN A 165 0.45 19.95 24.17
C ASN A 165 0.78 18.52 23.75
N VAL A 166 -0.23 17.70 23.51
CA VAL A 166 -0.05 16.32 23.04
C VAL A 166 -0.75 16.20 21.70
N LEU A 167 -0.02 15.73 20.71
CA LEU A 167 -0.53 15.46 19.35
C LEU A 167 -0.35 13.99 19.07
N LEU A 168 -1.44 13.29 18.79
CA LEU A 168 -1.41 11.95 18.22
C LEU A 168 -1.47 12.09 16.71
N LEU A 169 -0.43 11.61 16.03
CA LEU A 169 -0.39 11.50 14.59
C LEU A 169 -0.45 10.03 14.21
N ASP A 170 -1.34 9.70 13.33
CA ASP A 170 -1.42 8.40 12.69
C ASP A 170 -0.94 8.50 11.25
N VAL A 171 -0.73 7.38 10.57
CA VAL A 171 -0.22 7.33 9.20
C VAL A 171 -1.06 6.38 8.33
N THR A 172 -1.04 6.62 7.02
CA THR A 172 -1.64 5.70 6.06
C THR A 172 -0.81 4.42 5.95
N PRO A 173 -1.40 3.22 6.10
CA PRO A 173 -0.66 1.96 6.02
C PRO A 173 -0.20 1.62 4.60
N LEU A 174 -0.95 2.08 3.59
CA LEU A 174 -0.69 1.89 2.17
C LEU A 174 -0.94 3.18 1.39
N SER A 175 -0.33 3.27 0.20
CA SER A 175 -0.56 4.36 -0.75
C SER A 175 -1.99 4.35 -1.26
N LEU A 176 -2.51 5.55 -1.51
CA LEU A 176 -3.83 5.79 -2.08
C LEU A 176 -3.68 6.50 -3.43
N GLY A 177 -4.43 6.07 -4.41
CA GLY A 177 -4.35 6.63 -5.74
C GLY A 177 -5.56 6.30 -6.60
N ILE A 178 -5.45 6.60 -7.88
CA ILE A 178 -6.48 6.27 -8.86
C ILE A 178 -5.89 5.47 -10.03
N GLU A 179 -6.76 4.71 -10.67
CA GLU A 179 -6.46 4.10 -11.95
C GLU A 179 -6.39 5.16 -13.04
N THR A 180 -5.31 5.15 -13.79
CA THR A 180 -5.10 6.02 -14.95
C THR A 180 -5.12 5.23 -16.25
N PHE A 181 -5.04 5.95 -17.37
CA PHE A 181 -5.04 5.33 -18.69
C PHE A 181 -3.90 4.32 -18.81
N GLY A 182 -4.23 3.13 -19.35
CA GLY A 182 -3.30 2.00 -19.44
C GLY A 182 -3.39 1.03 -18.26
N GLY A 183 -4.30 1.26 -17.29
CA GLY A 183 -4.47 0.38 -16.12
C GLY A 183 -3.36 0.51 -15.09
N LEU A 184 -2.69 1.67 -15.04
CA LEU A 184 -1.67 1.99 -14.04
C LEU A 184 -2.28 2.69 -12.84
N MET A 185 -1.71 2.46 -11.66
CA MET A 185 -2.02 3.23 -10.47
C MET A 185 -1.18 4.51 -10.44
N ASN A 186 -1.86 5.64 -10.27
CA ASN A 186 -1.22 6.92 -9.97
C ASN A 186 -1.45 7.25 -8.49
N VAL A 187 -0.36 7.30 -7.73
CA VAL A 187 -0.39 7.55 -6.28
C VAL A 187 -0.61 9.03 -6.01
N ILE A 188 -1.64 9.35 -5.22
CA ILE A 188 -1.97 10.72 -4.77
C ILE A 188 -1.51 10.95 -3.34
N ILE A 189 -1.73 9.97 -2.45
CA ILE A 189 -1.23 10.00 -1.07
C ILE A 189 -0.32 8.80 -0.88
N PRO A 190 0.99 9.00 -0.70
CA PRO A 190 1.92 7.90 -0.42
C PRO A 190 1.66 7.22 0.93
N ARG A 191 2.04 5.95 1.06
CA ARG A 191 2.05 5.26 2.36
C ARG A 191 2.93 6.02 3.37
N ASN A 192 2.66 5.81 4.65
CA ASN A 192 3.30 6.51 5.77
C ASN A 192 3.10 8.04 5.76
N SER A 193 2.12 8.54 5.00
CA SER A 193 1.69 9.95 5.12
C SER A 193 0.93 10.14 6.43
N THR A 194 1.32 11.16 7.21
CA THR A 194 0.63 11.51 8.45
C THR A 194 -0.77 12.03 8.17
N ILE A 195 -1.75 11.62 8.97
CA ILE A 195 -3.13 12.09 8.88
C ILE A 195 -3.43 13.10 10.01
N PRO A 196 -4.33 14.08 9.78
CA PRO A 196 -5.10 14.31 8.55
C PRO A 196 -4.22 14.81 7.41
N VAL A 197 -4.56 14.43 6.17
CA VAL A 197 -3.81 14.79 4.97
C VAL A 197 -4.74 15.10 3.81
N LYS A 198 -4.32 16.04 2.96
CA LYS A 198 -5.02 16.45 1.76
C LYS A 198 -4.04 16.58 0.60
N ALA A 199 -4.30 15.88 -0.49
CA ALA A 199 -3.51 15.92 -1.72
C ALA A 199 -4.41 15.81 -2.94
N GLY A 200 -3.96 16.31 -4.09
CA GLY A 200 -4.76 16.22 -5.31
C GLY A 200 -3.92 16.42 -6.56
N GLU A 201 -4.46 15.93 -7.67
CA GLU A 201 -3.82 15.99 -8.97
C GLU A 201 -4.83 16.28 -10.08
N MET A 202 -4.34 16.80 -11.22
CA MET A 202 -5.15 17.18 -12.36
C MET A 202 -5.07 16.14 -13.46
N PHE A 203 -6.24 15.70 -13.92
CA PHE A 203 -6.39 14.71 -14.99
C PHE A 203 -7.13 15.30 -16.18
N THR A 204 -6.97 14.66 -17.32
CA THR A 204 -7.65 15.08 -18.56
C THR A 204 -8.23 13.85 -19.30
N THR A 205 -9.01 14.11 -20.34
CA THR A 205 -9.64 13.08 -21.15
C THR A 205 -8.65 12.44 -22.13
N ALA A 206 -8.81 11.13 -22.36
CA ALA A 206 -7.99 10.32 -23.25
C ALA A 206 -8.52 10.26 -24.68
N VAL A 207 -9.83 10.50 -24.88
CA VAL A 207 -10.51 10.42 -26.17
C VAL A 207 -11.35 11.67 -26.45
N ASP A 208 -11.57 11.94 -27.76
CA ASP A 208 -12.44 13.02 -28.20
C ASP A 208 -13.88 12.77 -27.82
N HIS A 209 -14.63 13.84 -27.59
CA HIS A 209 -16.06 13.81 -27.27
C HIS A 209 -16.41 13.02 -26.01
N GLN A 210 -15.47 12.75 -25.14
CA GLN A 210 -15.71 12.13 -23.83
C GLN A 210 -16.63 13.05 -23.00
N ARG A 211 -17.63 12.45 -22.32
CA ARG A 211 -18.64 13.15 -21.52
C ARG A 211 -18.58 12.82 -20.04
N SER A 212 -17.72 11.91 -19.67
CA SER A 212 -17.55 11.50 -18.27
C SER A 212 -16.16 10.94 -18.02
N MET A 213 -15.73 10.98 -16.77
CA MET A 213 -14.51 10.35 -16.29
C MET A 213 -14.87 9.39 -15.15
N LEU A 214 -14.47 8.13 -15.28
CA LEU A 214 -14.55 7.15 -14.22
C LEU A 214 -13.34 7.35 -13.30
N ILE A 215 -13.61 7.62 -12.04
CA ILE A 215 -12.60 7.67 -10.98
C ILE A 215 -12.66 6.34 -10.23
N HIS A 216 -11.62 5.53 -10.38
CA HIS A 216 -11.43 4.26 -9.69
C HIS A 216 -10.40 4.46 -8.61
N VAL A 217 -10.83 4.45 -7.35
CA VAL A 217 -10.00 4.69 -6.17
C VAL A 217 -9.36 3.38 -5.73
N LEU A 218 -8.04 3.42 -5.56
CA LEU A 218 -7.20 2.28 -5.27
C LEU A 218 -6.39 2.49 -3.99
N GLN A 219 -6.08 1.39 -3.32
CA GLN A 219 -5.16 1.34 -2.19
C GLN A 219 -4.16 0.19 -2.39
N GLY A 220 -2.87 0.47 -2.28
CA GLY A 220 -1.80 -0.52 -2.42
C GLY A 220 -0.49 0.07 -2.90
N GLU A 221 0.47 -0.81 -3.19
CA GLU A 221 1.86 -0.47 -3.53
C GLU A 221 2.29 -1.00 -4.91
N ARG A 222 1.37 -1.58 -5.71
CA ARG A 222 1.67 -2.15 -7.01
C ARG A 222 1.45 -1.12 -8.12
N GLU A 223 2.23 -1.21 -9.20
CA GLU A 223 2.15 -0.28 -10.32
C GLU A 223 0.87 -0.44 -11.16
N ARG A 224 0.32 -1.66 -11.25
CA ARG A 224 -0.90 -1.93 -12.00
C ARG A 224 -2.14 -1.82 -11.12
N ALA A 225 -3.16 -1.14 -11.61
CA ALA A 225 -4.42 -0.95 -10.90
C ALA A 225 -5.08 -2.28 -10.45
N LYS A 226 -4.98 -3.33 -11.28
CA LYS A 226 -5.56 -4.65 -11.01
C LYS A 226 -4.92 -5.40 -9.84
N ASP A 227 -3.68 -5.05 -9.51
CA ASP A 227 -2.90 -5.70 -8.47
C ASP A 227 -2.99 -4.94 -7.13
N ASN A 228 -3.83 -3.89 -7.07
CA ASN A 228 -4.15 -3.11 -5.88
C ASN A 228 -5.60 -3.30 -5.45
N TRP A 229 -5.94 -2.92 -4.24
CA TRP A 229 -7.30 -3.01 -3.72
C TRP A 229 -8.18 -1.89 -4.25
N SER A 230 -9.37 -2.24 -4.69
CA SER A 230 -10.40 -1.27 -5.09
C SER A 230 -11.18 -0.80 -3.86
N LEU A 231 -11.08 0.48 -3.51
CA LEU A 231 -11.90 1.10 -2.48
C LEU A 231 -13.27 1.52 -3.01
N GLY A 232 -13.38 1.80 -4.31
CA GLY A 232 -14.63 2.15 -4.94
C GLY A 232 -14.45 2.81 -6.29
N ARG A 233 -15.59 3.04 -6.97
CA ARG A 233 -15.64 3.68 -8.29
C ARG A 233 -16.79 4.67 -8.34
N PHE A 234 -16.58 5.80 -8.99
CA PHE A 234 -17.64 6.75 -9.28
C PHE A 234 -17.34 7.53 -10.56
N THR A 235 -18.37 8.12 -11.16
CA THR A 235 -18.24 8.86 -12.40
C THR A 235 -18.53 10.32 -12.17
N LEU A 236 -17.70 11.21 -12.74
CA LEU A 236 -17.96 12.62 -12.91
C LEU A 236 -18.35 12.87 -14.37
N GLU A 237 -19.52 13.45 -14.58
CA GLU A 237 -20.02 13.83 -15.90
C GLU A 237 -19.66 15.29 -16.19
N PHE A 238 -19.27 15.59 -17.43
CA PHE A 238 -18.96 16.93 -17.93
C PHE A 238 -19.41 17.10 -19.39
N GLU A 239 -19.30 18.30 -19.90
CA GLU A 239 -19.66 18.59 -21.29
C GLU A 239 -18.65 17.97 -22.26
N SER A 240 -19.19 17.46 -23.39
CA SER A 240 -18.38 16.91 -24.48
C SER A 240 -17.38 17.95 -25.00
N SER A 241 -16.12 17.57 -25.09
CA SER A 241 -15.03 18.45 -25.54
C SER A 241 -13.98 17.60 -26.27
N PRO A 242 -13.12 18.20 -27.09
CA PRO A 242 -11.96 17.53 -27.64
C PRO A 242 -11.07 16.95 -26.55
N ARG A 243 -10.34 15.89 -26.88
CA ARG A 243 -9.35 15.25 -26.03
C ARG A 243 -8.40 16.29 -25.41
N GLY A 244 -8.05 16.11 -24.13
CA GLY A 244 -7.11 16.96 -23.40
C GLY A 244 -7.67 18.32 -22.95
N ILE A 245 -8.88 18.72 -23.38
CA ILE A 245 -9.50 20.00 -22.99
C ILE A 245 -10.14 19.93 -21.60
N PRO A 246 -10.97 18.92 -21.24
CA PRO A 246 -11.50 18.82 -19.89
C PRO A 246 -10.38 18.60 -18.88
N ARG A 247 -10.41 19.38 -17.80
CA ARG A 247 -9.48 19.24 -16.68
C ARG A 247 -10.26 18.90 -15.43
N VAL A 248 -10.04 17.70 -14.93
CA VAL A 248 -10.69 17.19 -13.73
C VAL A 248 -9.66 17.15 -12.61
N GLY A 249 -9.85 18.00 -11.60
CA GLY A 249 -9.10 17.93 -10.35
C GLY A 249 -9.65 16.78 -9.50
N VAL A 250 -8.81 15.83 -9.13
CA VAL A 250 -9.15 14.78 -8.15
C VAL A 250 -8.35 15.04 -6.90
N GLN A 251 -9.05 15.20 -5.77
CA GLN A 251 -8.46 15.50 -4.48
C GLN A 251 -8.88 14.42 -3.48
N PHE A 252 -7.91 13.91 -2.77
CA PHE A 252 -8.07 13.00 -1.64
C PHE A 252 -7.88 13.77 -0.34
N GLU A 253 -8.74 13.54 0.63
CA GLU A 253 -8.67 14.10 1.96
C GLU A 253 -8.96 13.00 2.98
N ILE A 254 -7.98 12.67 3.81
CA ILE A 254 -8.17 11.76 4.94
C ILE A 254 -8.32 12.63 6.18
N ASP A 255 -9.43 12.47 6.88
CA ASP A 255 -9.69 13.19 8.12
C ASP A 255 -8.95 12.58 9.32
N ALA A 256 -9.10 13.19 10.49
CA ALA A 256 -8.49 12.72 11.73
C ALA A 256 -9.03 11.36 12.22
N ASN A 257 -10.13 10.88 11.67
CA ASN A 257 -10.72 9.57 11.96
C ASN A 257 -10.28 8.50 10.96
N GLY A 258 -9.43 8.86 9.97
CA GLY A 258 -8.96 7.95 8.93
C GLY A 258 -9.97 7.72 7.80
N ILE A 259 -11.03 8.52 7.71
CA ILE A 259 -12.05 8.42 6.67
C ILE A 259 -11.56 9.15 5.42
N LEU A 260 -11.59 8.47 4.26
CA LEU A 260 -11.19 9.02 2.99
C LEU A 260 -12.37 9.69 2.28
N HIS A 261 -12.22 10.97 1.98
CA HIS A 261 -13.11 11.74 1.12
C HIS A 261 -12.42 12.00 -0.22
N VAL A 262 -13.11 11.65 -1.32
CA VAL A 262 -12.60 11.88 -2.67
C VAL A 262 -13.48 12.89 -3.38
N LEU A 263 -12.91 14.05 -3.70
CA LEU A 263 -13.53 15.10 -4.50
C LEU A 263 -13.03 15.01 -5.94
N ALA A 264 -13.93 14.91 -6.89
CA ALA A 264 -13.64 15.14 -8.30
C ALA A 264 -14.35 16.41 -8.78
N ARG A 265 -13.62 17.34 -9.43
CA ARG A 265 -14.16 18.61 -9.90
C ARG A 265 -13.71 18.91 -11.33
N ASP A 266 -14.65 19.18 -12.21
CA ASP A 266 -14.37 19.83 -13.51
C ASP A 266 -13.99 21.29 -13.26
N THR A 267 -12.76 21.66 -13.54
CA THR A 267 -12.24 23.01 -13.25
C THR A 267 -12.82 24.08 -14.17
N ARG A 268 -13.41 23.71 -15.31
CA ARG A 268 -14.02 24.64 -16.25
C ARG A 268 -15.45 25.01 -15.85
N THR A 269 -16.26 24.01 -15.50
CA THR A 269 -17.68 24.20 -15.17
C THR A 269 -17.92 24.36 -13.68
N GLY A 270 -16.96 23.97 -12.84
CA GLY A 270 -17.11 23.89 -11.39
C GLY A 270 -17.98 22.74 -10.91
N LYS A 271 -18.48 21.88 -11.81
CA LYS A 271 -19.25 20.69 -11.43
C LYS A 271 -18.36 19.74 -10.61
N GLU A 272 -18.87 19.33 -9.47
CA GLU A 272 -18.12 18.49 -8.57
C GLU A 272 -18.93 17.31 -8.05
N LYS A 273 -18.21 16.29 -7.58
CA LYS A 273 -18.77 15.13 -6.88
C LYS A 273 -17.83 14.75 -5.75
N VAL A 274 -18.38 14.65 -4.56
CA VAL A 274 -17.66 14.16 -3.36
C VAL A 274 -18.21 12.78 -3.01
N VAL A 275 -17.31 11.86 -2.76
CA VAL A 275 -17.63 10.50 -2.32
C VAL A 275 -16.81 10.16 -1.09
N GLU A 276 -17.50 9.73 -0.04
CA GLU A 276 -16.88 9.17 1.15
C GLU A 276 -16.59 7.68 0.91
N MET A 277 -15.37 7.28 1.17
CA MET A 277 -14.92 5.89 1.08
C MET A 277 -14.78 5.30 2.48
N LYS A 278 -14.72 3.98 2.57
CA LYS A 278 -14.43 3.31 3.85
C LYS A 278 -13.09 3.79 4.39
N SER A 279 -12.88 3.61 5.70
CA SER A 279 -11.60 3.94 6.35
C SER A 279 -10.42 3.40 5.55
N ALA A 280 -9.51 4.28 5.18
CA ALA A 280 -8.28 3.93 4.46
C ALA A 280 -7.16 3.45 5.40
N VAL A 281 -7.38 3.53 6.72
CA VAL A 281 -6.42 3.16 7.78
C VAL A 281 -6.80 1.88 8.51
N ASP A 282 -8.09 1.52 8.51
CA ASP A 282 -8.60 0.29 9.15
C ASP A 282 -8.48 -0.90 8.18
N VAL A 283 -7.27 -1.40 8.04
CA VAL A 283 -6.91 -2.51 7.13
C VAL A 283 -6.24 -3.61 7.95
N ASP A 284 -6.51 -4.86 7.59
CA ASP A 284 -5.86 -6.01 8.22
C ASP A 284 -4.33 -5.99 8.02
N ASP A 285 -3.59 -6.00 9.12
CA ASP A 285 -2.13 -5.91 9.13
C ASP A 285 -1.45 -6.99 8.29
N ALA A 286 -1.99 -8.22 8.29
CA ALA A 286 -1.44 -9.31 7.50
C ALA A 286 -1.60 -9.04 5.99
N ALA A 287 -2.74 -8.48 5.59
CA ALA A 287 -2.98 -8.11 4.20
C ALA A 287 -2.13 -6.91 3.77
N VAL A 288 -1.89 -5.92 4.65
CA VAL A 288 -0.94 -4.82 4.41
C VAL A 288 0.47 -5.37 4.21
N GLN A 289 0.91 -6.26 5.11
CA GLN A 289 2.23 -6.87 5.03
C GLN A 289 2.42 -7.62 3.71
N GLN A 290 1.45 -8.45 3.34
CA GLN A 290 1.49 -9.18 2.08
C GLN A 290 1.58 -8.23 0.88
N MET A 291 0.77 -7.20 0.81
CA MET A 291 0.79 -6.21 -0.28
C MET A 291 2.16 -5.54 -0.43
N VAL A 292 2.78 -5.21 0.69
CA VAL A 292 4.10 -4.57 0.65
C VAL A 292 5.21 -5.56 0.29
N GLU A 293 5.17 -6.81 0.78
CA GLU A 293 6.10 -7.86 0.38
C GLU A 293 6.00 -8.15 -1.12
N GLU A 294 4.79 -8.32 -1.64
CA GLU A 294 4.54 -8.47 -3.07
C GLU A 294 5.05 -7.28 -3.89
N SER A 295 4.92 -6.04 -3.38
CA SER A 295 5.43 -4.87 -4.07
C SER A 295 6.96 -4.84 -4.18
N VAL A 296 7.66 -5.36 -3.18
CA VAL A 296 9.13 -5.49 -3.20
C VAL A 296 9.55 -6.63 -4.10
N GLU A 297 8.90 -7.79 -4.02
CA GLU A 297 9.20 -8.97 -4.84
C GLU A 297 9.04 -8.66 -6.33
N HIS A 298 7.97 -7.95 -6.70
CA HIS A 298 7.64 -7.62 -8.09
C HIS A 298 8.13 -6.25 -8.54
N ALA A 299 8.90 -5.51 -7.75
CA ALA A 299 9.27 -4.13 -8.04
C ALA A 299 9.92 -3.92 -9.42
N PHE A 300 10.81 -4.82 -9.84
CA PHE A 300 11.48 -4.72 -11.13
C PHE A 300 10.52 -5.05 -12.29
N ASP A 301 9.69 -6.07 -12.13
CA ASP A 301 8.72 -6.49 -13.13
C ASP A 301 7.64 -5.42 -13.31
N ASP A 302 7.11 -4.89 -12.22
CA ASP A 302 6.12 -3.82 -12.22
C ASP A 302 6.67 -2.54 -12.87
N LEU A 303 7.90 -2.17 -12.57
CA LEU A 303 8.56 -1.03 -13.21
C LEU A 303 8.77 -1.25 -14.72
N ALA A 304 9.12 -2.47 -15.13
CA ALA A 304 9.26 -2.82 -16.54
C ALA A 304 7.92 -2.72 -17.28
N VAL A 305 6.86 -3.25 -16.68
CA VAL A 305 5.48 -3.17 -17.19
C VAL A 305 5.01 -1.72 -17.29
N ARG A 306 5.22 -0.91 -16.26
CA ARG A 306 4.87 0.51 -16.27
C ARG A 306 5.55 1.24 -17.44
N ARG A 307 6.87 1.08 -17.57
CA ARG A 307 7.64 1.70 -18.67
C ARG A 307 7.19 1.24 -20.05
N TRP A 308 6.80 -0.03 -20.17
CA TRP A 308 6.24 -0.56 -21.41
C TRP A 308 4.89 0.10 -21.72
N ILE A 309 3.96 0.15 -20.76
CA ILE A 309 2.63 0.75 -20.92
C ILE A 309 2.74 2.23 -21.31
N GLU A 310 3.58 3.00 -20.60
CA GLU A 310 3.81 4.42 -20.92
C GLU A 310 4.37 4.62 -22.33
N SER A 311 5.31 3.77 -22.75
CA SER A 311 5.88 3.82 -24.10
C SER A 311 4.88 3.38 -25.17
N LYS A 312 4.07 2.36 -24.89
CA LYS A 312 2.97 1.89 -25.75
C LYS A 312 1.92 2.99 -25.97
N LEU A 313 1.56 3.72 -24.93
CA LEU A 313 0.62 4.85 -25.06
C LEU A 313 1.16 5.92 -26.01
N LYS A 314 2.42 6.34 -25.82
CA LYS A 314 3.09 7.29 -26.73
C LYS A 314 3.19 6.76 -28.17
N ALA A 315 3.54 5.50 -28.33
CA ALA A 315 3.62 4.87 -29.65
C ALA A 315 2.28 4.88 -30.37
N ASN A 316 1.19 4.51 -29.67
CA ASN A 316 -0.17 4.53 -30.24
C ASN A 316 -0.62 5.96 -30.60
N GLU A 317 -0.24 6.96 -29.82
CA GLU A 317 -0.50 8.38 -30.15
C GLU A 317 0.23 8.81 -31.40
N ALA A 318 1.52 8.48 -31.51
CA ALA A 318 2.34 8.79 -32.69
C ALA A 318 1.79 8.09 -33.95
N LEU A 319 1.41 6.80 -33.83
CA LEU A 319 0.79 6.04 -34.93
C LEU A 319 -0.54 6.67 -35.37
N ALA A 320 -1.42 7.03 -34.43
CA ALA A 320 -2.71 7.63 -34.77
C ALA A 320 -2.52 8.99 -35.45
N ALA A 321 -1.62 9.84 -34.94
CA ALA A 321 -1.29 11.13 -35.55
C ALA A 321 -0.69 10.95 -36.96
N THR A 322 0.26 10.03 -37.13
CA THR A 322 0.88 9.72 -38.43
C THR A 322 -0.14 9.24 -39.44
N LYS A 323 -0.99 8.29 -39.09
CA LYS A 323 -2.04 7.77 -39.99
C LYS A 323 -3.03 8.86 -40.40
N SER A 324 -3.46 9.68 -39.44
CA SER A 324 -4.36 10.82 -39.73
C SER A 324 -3.72 11.82 -40.67
N ALA A 325 -2.46 12.18 -40.42
CA ALA A 325 -1.72 13.14 -41.24
C ALA A 325 -1.48 12.63 -42.67
N LEU A 326 -1.09 11.36 -42.85
CA LEU A 326 -0.93 10.72 -44.14
C LEU A 326 -2.26 10.70 -44.93
N ALA A 327 -3.38 10.36 -44.27
CA ALA A 327 -4.69 10.31 -44.90
C ALA A 327 -5.15 11.71 -45.35
N SER A 328 -4.90 12.73 -44.55
CA SER A 328 -5.33 14.10 -44.86
C SER A 328 -4.50 14.78 -45.97
N ASN A 329 -3.24 14.33 -46.17
CA ASN A 329 -2.31 14.97 -47.12
C ASN A 329 -1.85 14.02 -48.24
N ALA A 330 -2.59 12.95 -48.51
CA ALA A 330 -2.23 11.91 -49.47
C ALA A 330 -1.98 12.42 -50.89
N SER A 331 -2.63 13.53 -51.29
CA SER A 331 -2.49 14.12 -52.62
C SER A 331 -1.27 15.04 -52.75
N GLU A 332 -0.63 15.45 -51.68
CA GLU A 332 0.46 16.42 -51.64
C GLU A 332 1.82 15.73 -51.37
N LEU A 333 1.80 14.46 -51.00
CA LEU A 333 3.00 13.70 -50.60
C LEU A 333 3.50 12.80 -51.75
N GLU A 334 4.81 12.75 -51.90
CA GLU A 334 5.46 11.81 -52.83
C GLU A 334 5.25 10.34 -52.38
N ALA A 335 5.01 9.45 -53.36
CA ALA A 335 4.73 8.04 -53.09
C ALA A 335 5.85 7.35 -52.30
N ASP A 336 7.10 7.60 -52.63
CA ASP A 336 8.29 7.03 -51.95
C ASP A 336 8.36 7.50 -50.48
N TYR A 337 7.93 8.76 -50.19
CA TYR A 337 7.89 9.26 -48.84
C TYR A 337 6.76 8.60 -48.01
N VAL A 338 5.58 8.44 -48.61
CA VAL A 338 4.46 7.73 -47.99
C VAL A 338 4.82 6.29 -47.66
N GLU A 339 5.51 5.59 -48.58
CA GLU A 339 5.99 4.23 -48.35
C GLU A 339 6.96 4.17 -47.18
N LYS A 340 7.94 5.07 -47.12
CA LYS A 340 8.92 5.16 -46.02
C LYS A 340 8.26 5.39 -44.66
N VAL A 341 7.33 6.34 -44.56
CA VAL A 341 6.63 6.61 -43.29
C VAL A 341 5.72 5.45 -42.91
N SER A 342 5.05 4.83 -43.90
CA SER A 342 4.19 3.69 -43.64
C SER A 342 4.99 2.47 -43.16
N ALA A 343 6.20 2.25 -43.71
CA ALA A 343 7.09 1.17 -43.25
C ALA A 343 7.56 1.39 -41.82
N ALA A 344 7.90 2.64 -41.43
CA ALA A 344 8.25 2.98 -40.06
C ALA A 344 7.07 2.79 -39.10
N ALA A 345 5.86 3.15 -39.50
CA ALA A 345 4.65 2.91 -38.73
C ALA A 345 4.37 1.42 -38.55
N ALA A 346 4.52 0.61 -39.61
CA ALA A 346 4.34 -0.83 -39.55
C ALA A 346 5.34 -1.52 -38.59
N GLU A 347 6.60 -1.04 -38.53
CA GLU A 347 7.58 -1.56 -37.56
C GLU A 347 7.13 -1.28 -36.11
N VAL A 348 6.63 -0.09 -35.83
CA VAL A 348 6.08 0.22 -34.47
C VAL A 348 4.91 -0.72 -34.15
N GLU A 349 4.00 -0.96 -35.09
CA GLU A 349 2.89 -1.91 -34.91
C GLU A 349 3.36 -3.34 -34.68
N ALA A 350 4.37 -3.78 -35.44
CA ALA A 350 4.96 -5.10 -35.29
C ALA A 350 5.58 -5.29 -33.91
N VAL A 351 6.26 -4.26 -33.39
CA VAL A 351 6.85 -4.31 -32.04
C VAL A 351 5.76 -4.32 -30.97
N LEU A 352 4.70 -3.52 -31.12
CA LEU A 352 3.58 -3.54 -30.20
C LEU A 352 2.87 -4.90 -30.14
N ALA A 353 2.82 -5.61 -31.26
CA ALA A 353 2.24 -6.96 -31.34
C ALA A 353 3.06 -8.03 -30.60
N THR A 354 4.31 -7.74 -30.23
CA THR A 354 5.15 -8.66 -29.44
C THR A 354 4.88 -8.63 -27.94
N GLU A 355 3.89 -7.84 -27.49
CA GLU A 355 3.49 -7.80 -26.08
C GLU A 355 3.08 -9.18 -25.57
N ASP A 356 3.71 -9.63 -24.51
CA ASP A 356 3.34 -10.86 -23.84
C ASP A 356 2.07 -10.66 -23.01
N SER A 357 1.04 -11.41 -23.31
CA SER A 357 -0.27 -11.34 -22.62
C SER A 357 -0.20 -11.76 -21.14
N ALA A 358 0.78 -12.56 -20.74
CA ALA A 358 0.94 -13.01 -19.36
C ALA A 358 1.59 -11.94 -18.49
N THR A 359 2.68 -11.35 -18.97
CA THR A 359 3.42 -10.31 -18.24
C THR A 359 2.85 -8.91 -18.48
N GLY A 360 2.22 -8.67 -19.64
CA GLY A 360 1.76 -7.34 -20.05
C GLY A 360 2.91 -6.40 -20.42
N ALA A 361 4.07 -6.95 -20.79
CA ALA A 361 5.26 -6.23 -21.21
C ALA A 361 5.77 -6.74 -22.55
N GLY A 362 6.58 -5.94 -23.25
CA GLY A 362 7.24 -6.28 -24.49
C GLY A 362 8.68 -5.76 -24.53
N ASP A 363 9.32 -5.80 -25.71
CA ASP A 363 10.67 -5.26 -25.87
C ASP A 363 10.66 -3.72 -25.90
N LEU A 364 10.87 -3.12 -24.73
CA LEU A 364 10.88 -1.67 -24.54
C LEU A 364 11.96 -0.97 -25.37
N ASN A 365 13.14 -1.58 -25.53
CA ASN A 365 14.23 -0.95 -26.27
C ASN A 365 13.93 -0.92 -27.76
N ARG A 366 13.41 -2.02 -28.29
CA ARG A 366 12.96 -2.09 -29.68
C ARG A 366 11.83 -1.11 -29.96
N LEU A 367 10.84 -0.99 -29.02
CA LEU A 367 9.74 -0.04 -29.16
C LEU A 367 10.25 1.41 -29.21
N LYS A 368 11.15 1.79 -28.31
CA LYS A 368 11.74 3.14 -28.30
C LYS A 368 12.50 3.44 -29.60
N SER A 369 13.25 2.46 -30.11
CA SER A 369 13.98 2.62 -31.38
C SER A 369 13.03 2.75 -32.56
N ALA A 370 11.96 1.97 -32.61
CA ALA A 370 10.96 2.04 -33.69
C ALA A 370 10.20 3.38 -33.65
N VAL A 371 9.81 3.86 -32.45
CA VAL A 371 9.15 5.17 -32.31
C VAL A 371 10.09 6.32 -32.72
N ALA A 372 11.36 6.27 -32.32
CA ALA A 372 12.35 7.26 -32.73
C ALA A 372 12.57 7.28 -34.27
N ALA A 373 12.54 6.12 -34.90
CA ALA A 373 12.62 6.03 -36.36
C ALA A 373 11.35 6.60 -37.04
N LEU A 374 10.18 6.37 -36.47
CA LEU A 374 8.93 6.97 -36.93
C LEU A 374 8.94 8.50 -36.78
N ASP A 375 9.36 8.99 -35.61
CA ASP A 375 9.47 10.43 -35.36
C ASP A 375 10.43 11.12 -36.38
N GLU A 376 11.58 10.49 -36.68
CA GLU A 376 12.52 11.00 -37.69
C GLU A 376 11.92 10.97 -39.10
N ALA A 377 11.21 9.90 -39.46
CA ALA A 377 10.56 9.77 -40.76
C ALA A 377 9.40 10.77 -40.95
N THR A 378 8.72 11.16 -39.86
CA THR A 378 7.56 12.07 -39.91
C THR A 378 7.93 13.56 -39.79
N LYS A 379 9.19 13.94 -39.56
CA LYS A 379 9.61 15.36 -39.49
C LYS A 379 9.16 16.20 -40.68
N PRO A 380 9.40 15.77 -41.98
CA PRO A 380 8.93 16.56 -43.11
C PRO A 380 7.40 16.72 -43.16
N LEU A 381 6.66 15.70 -42.71
CA LEU A 381 5.21 15.76 -42.64
C LEU A 381 4.74 16.75 -41.55
N ALA A 382 5.43 16.78 -40.41
CA ALA A 382 5.16 17.75 -39.36
C ALA A 382 5.41 19.19 -39.80
N ASP A 383 6.49 19.43 -40.53
CA ASP A 383 6.82 20.73 -41.12
C ASP A 383 5.73 21.18 -42.11
N LEU A 384 5.29 20.32 -43.01
CA LEU A 384 4.18 20.56 -43.94
C LEU A 384 2.89 20.94 -43.22
N LEU A 385 2.52 20.20 -42.20
CA LEU A 385 1.32 20.46 -41.39
C LEU A 385 1.42 21.83 -40.64
N MET A 386 2.60 22.16 -40.16
CA MET A 386 2.83 23.42 -39.48
C MET A 386 2.72 24.61 -40.45
N ASP A 387 3.24 24.49 -41.67
CA ASP A 387 3.13 25.51 -42.73
C ASP A 387 1.67 25.70 -43.14
N GLN A 388 0.92 24.61 -43.37
CA GLN A 388 -0.52 24.64 -43.67
C GLN A 388 -1.34 25.31 -42.54
N ALA A 389 -1.04 24.96 -41.29
CA ALA A 389 -1.71 25.57 -40.13
C ALA A 389 -1.42 27.07 -40.02
N MET A 390 -0.18 27.46 -40.26
CA MET A 390 0.24 28.87 -40.27
C MET A 390 -0.43 29.65 -41.39
N GLU A 391 -0.47 29.11 -42.60
CA GLU A 391 -1.17 29.68 -43.73
C GLU A 391 -2.67 29.86 -43.47
N ALA A 392 -3.34 28.84 -42.95
CA ALA A 392 -4.76 28.90 -42.56
C ALA A 392 -5.02 29.98 -41.49
N MET A 393 -4.10 30.11 -40.52
CA MET A 393 -4.19 31.14 -39.48
C MET A 393 -4.03 32.55 -40.05
N LEU A 394 -3.06 32.75 -40.99
CA LEU A 394 -2.82 34.02 -41.66
C LEU A 394 -3.98 34.40 -42.56
N ARG A 395 -4.58 33.46 -43.32
CA ARG A 395 -5.81 33.70 -44.11
C ARG A 395 -6.99 34.09 -43.19
N LYS A 396 -7.17 33.44 -42.07
CA LYS A 396 -8.24 33.74 -41.09
C LYS A 396 -8.07 35.18 -40.49
N ARG A 397 -6.83 35.68 -40.41
CA ARG A 397 -6.51 37.02 -39.96
C ARG A 397 -6.50 38.06 -41.07
N GLY A 398 -6.75 37.68 -42.35
CA GLY A 398 -6.75 38.57 -43.49
C GLY A 398 -5.38 39.13 -43.88
N LEU A 399 -4.31 38.44 -43.48
CA LEU A 399 -2.92 38.85 -43.75
C LEU A 399 -2.37 38.29 -45.07
N ILE A 400 -3.02 37.24 -45.59
CA ILE A 400 -2.75 36.66 -46.92
C ILE A 400 -4.10 36.31 -47.58
N GLN A 401 -4.10 36.32 -48.94
CA GLN A 401 -5.27 36.00 -49.76
C GLN A 401 -5.44 34.48 -49.94
#